data_2f8a80047235636bfe3b625286e261b4
#
_entry.id   2f8a80047235636bfe3b625286e261b4
#
_cell.length_a   1.000
_cell.length_b   1.000
_cell.length_c   1.000
_cell.angle_alpha   90.00
_cell.angle_beta   90.00
_cell.angle_gamma   90.00
#
_symmetry.space_group_name_H-M   'P 1'
#
loop_
_entity.id
_entity.type
_entity.pdbx_description
1 polymer ?
#
loop_
_entity_poly.entity_id
_entity_poly.type
_entity_poly.pdbx_seq_one_letter_code
_entity_poly.pdbx_strand_id
1 'polypeptide(L)'
;MTQWPGDSETKPAPEPLSRIQALVNTVERPDGADRLIDTANATPWLVGNGLLGDGESPTDAELRLVREVREALRALLVHNAGGPPPDNESLDTLRRVAAGGAIRAELADGDTVELFAAGDTVGERLVELLLVMRDAQRDGTWARLKACANDECAWAFYDRSRNHGGTWCDMADCGNKLKNRDFRARRRAESRRAAG
;
A
#
# COMPACT_ATOMS: atom_id res chain seq x y z
N MET A 1 -23.88 -7.96 -1.85
CA MET A 1 -22.40 -7.94 -1.73
C MET A 1 -22.02 -6.50 -1.40
N THR A 2 -21.42 -6.25 -0.25
CA THR A 2 -21.00 -4.91 0.15
C THR A 2 -19.79 -4.53 -0.73
N GLN A 3 -19.87 -3.38 -1.42
CA GLN A 3 -18.78 -2.88 -2.25
C GLN A 3 -17.58 -2.59 -1.36
N TRP A 4 -16.39 -3.05 -1.76
CA TRP A 4 -15.17 -2.77 -1.03
C TRP A 4 -14.77 -1.30 -1.21
N PRO A 5 -14.35 -0.57 -0.16
CA PRO A 5 -13.98 0.85 -0.27
C PRO A 5 -12.89 1.11 -1.31
N GLY A 6 -11.92 0.20 -1.44
CA GLY A 6 -10.85 0.29 -2.45
C GLY A 6 -11.30 0.08 -3.90
N ASP A 7 -12.53 -0.42 -4.14
CA ASP A 7 -13.07 -0.54 -5.50
C ASP A 7 -13.54 0.82 -6.05
N SER A 8 -13.60 1.86 -5.21
CA SER A 8 -13.96 3.23 -5.58
C SER A 8 -12.98 4.26 -5.01
N GLU A 9 -11.69 4.08 -5.33
CA GLU A 9 -10.65 4.99 -4.86
C GLU A 9 -10.88 6.44 -5.29
N THR A 10 -10.89 7.37 -4.34
CA THR A 10 -11.06 8.81 -4.61
C THR A 10 -9.78 9.45 -5.16
N LYS A 11 -8.63 8.87 -4.83
CA LYS A 11 -7.30 9.33 -5.26
C LYS A 11 -6.47 8.15 -5.79
N PRO A 12 -6.88 7.56 -6.94
CA PRO A 12 -6.19 6.41 -7.49
C PRO A 12 -4.80 6.77 -8.02
N ALA A 13 -3.85 5.88 -7.81
CA ALA A 13 -2.55 5.94 -8.47
C ALA A 13 -2.68 5.60 -9.96
N PRO A 14 -1.76 6.09 -10.81
CA PRO A 14 -1.68 5.62 -12.20
C PRO A 14 -1.25 4.15 -12.25
N GLU A 15 -1.65 3.46 -13.33
CA GLU A 15 -1.13 2.12 -13.61
C GLU A 15 0.36 2.18 -14.00
N PRO A 16 1.17 1.20 -13.62
CA PRO A 16 0.84 0.01 -12.81
C PRO A 16 0.93 0.24 -11.27
N LEU A 17 1.24 1.46 -10.81
CA LEU A 17 1.44 1.80 -9.39
C LEU A 17 0.17 1.58 -8.54
N SER A 18 -1.02 1.65 -9.17
CA SER A 18 -2.32 1.31 -8.57
C SER A 18 -2.35 -0.10 -7.95
N ARG A 19 -1.57 -1.06 -8.45
CA ARG A 19 -1.47 -2.41 -7.91
C ARG A 19 -0.91 -2.43 -6.48
N ILE A 20 0.09 -1.58 -6.20
CA ILE A 20 0.63 -1.40 -4.84
C ILE A 20 -0.42 -0.74 -3.94
N GLN A 21 -1.09 0.30 -4.43
CA GLN A 21 -2.19 0.95 -3.70
C GLN A 21 -3.29 -0.06 -3.35
N ALA A 22 -3.73 -0.88 -4.30
CA ALA A 22 -4.75 -1.88 -4.11
C ALA A 22 -4.37 -2.92 -3.04
N LEU A 23 -3.10 -3.40 -3.03
CA LEU A 23 -2.63 -4.32 -2.02
C LEU A 23 -2.65 -3.68 -0.62
N VAL A 24 -2.12 -2.47 -0.48
CA VAL A 24 -2.10 -1.77 0.81
C VAL A 24 -3.52 -1.53 1.30
N ASN A 25 -4.47 -1.27 0.43
CA ASN A 25 -5.87 -1.00 0.75
C ASN A 25 -6.76 -2.26 0.85
N THR A 26 -6.20 -3.46 0.98
CA THR A 26 -6.97 -4.68 1.26
C THR A 26 -7.48 -4.79 2.69
N VAL A 27 -7.10 -3.88 3.59
CA VAL A 27 -7.57 -3.83 4.97
C VAL A 27 -8.05 -2.45 5.36
N GLU A 28 -9.23 -2.37 5.98
CA GLU A 28 -9.74 -1.16 6.63
C GLU A 28 -9.26 -1.10 8.08
N ARG A 29 -8.47 -0.10 8.41
CA ARG A 29 -7.94 0.09 9.76
C ARG A 29 -8.82 1.07 10.57
N PRO A 30 -8.82 0.98 11.93
CA PRO A 30 -8.05 0.01 12.74
C PRO A 30 -8.71 -1.37 12.85
N ASP A 31 -10.03 -1.48 12.86
CA ASP A 31 -10.76 -2.70 13.22
C ASP A 31 -11.79 -3.11 12.12
N GLY A 32 -11.54 -2.69 10.88
CA GLY A 32 -12.43 -2.97 9.76
C GLY A 32 -12.16 -4.31 9.09
N ALA A 33 -12.81 -4.51 7.96
CA ALA A 33 -12.69 -5.73 7.17
C ALA A 33 -11.29 -5.88 6.55
N ASP A 34 -10.82 -7.12 6.39
CA ASP A 34 -9.58 -7.47 5.69
C ASP A 34 -9.89 -8.49 4.58
N ARG A 35 -9.65 -8.14 3.32
CA ARG A 35 -9.80 -9.06 2.17
C ARG A 35 -8.85 -10.25 2.25
N LEU A 36 -7.75 -10.10 2.96
CA LEU A 36 -6.74 -11.13 3.13
C LEU A 36 -6.86 -11.87 4.47
N ILE A 37 -8.05 -11.87 5.10
CA ILE A 37 -8.26 -12.45 6.44
C ILE A 37 -8.03 -13.96 6.47
N ASP A 38 -8.41 -14.67 5.43
CA ASP A 38 -8.21 -16.09 5.22
C ASP A 38 -8.02 -16.42 3.73
N THR A 39 -7.68 -17.66 3.43
CA THR A 39 -7.42 -18.10 2.07
C THR A 39 -8.65 -18.00 1.16
N ALA A 40 -9.84 -18.28 1.66
CA ALA A 40 -11.07 -18.25 0.89
C ALA A 40 -11.45 -16.82 0.46
N ASN A 41 -11.29 -15.84 1.37
CA ASN A 41 -11.53 -14.42 1.08
C ASN A 41 -10.43 -13.82 0.20
N ALA A 42 -9.17 -14.27 0.37
CA ALA A 42 -8.02 -13.76 -0.37
C ALA A 42 -7.96 -14.24 -1.83
N THR A 43 -8.38 -15.48 -2.10
CA THR A 43 -8.25 -16.12 -3.43
C THR A 43 -8.80 -15.25 -4.57
N PRO A 44 -10.04 -14.75 -4.54
CA PRO A 44 -10.58 -13.94 -5.64
C PRO A 44 -9.77 -12.67 -5.90
N TRP A 45 -9.28 -12.05 -4.83
CA TRP A 45 -8.47 -10.83 -4.94
C TRP A 45 -7.08 -11.13 -5.51
N LEU A 46 -6.42 -12.19 -5.04
CA LEU A 46 -5.09 -12.59 -5.51
C LEU A 46 -5.10 -12.97 -6.99
N VAL A 47 -6.11 -13.73 -7.44
CA VAL A 47 -6.31 -14.09 -8.84
C VAL A 47 -6.58 -12.82 -9.68
N GLY A 48 -7.51 -11.97 -9.26
CA GLY A 48 -7.85 -10.73 -9.96
C GLY A 48 -6.69 -9.73 -10.08
N ASN A 49 -5.67 -9.84 -9.20
CA ASN A 49 -4.47 -8.99 -9.24
C ASN A 49 -3.22 -9.73 -9.79
N GLY A 50 -3.38 -10.91 -10.36
CA GLY A 50 -2.31 -11.68 -11.00
C GLY A 50 -1.26 -12.26 -10.04
N LEU A 51 -1.57 -12.31 -8.73
CA LEU A 51 -0.69 -12.88 -7.71
C LEU A 51 -0.91 -14.39 -7.52
N LEU A 52 -1.99 -14.93 -8.07
CA LEU A 52 -2.35 -16.35 -8.01
C LEU A 52 -2.92 -16.79 -9.35
N GLY A 53 -2.70 -18.05 -9.76
CA GLY A 53 -3.26 -18.62 -10.98
C GLY A 53 -4.74 -18.95 -10.85
N ASP A 54 -5.44 -19.02 -11.99
CA ASP A 54 -6.84 -19.42 -12.04
C ASP A 54 -7.04 -20.84 -11.49
N GLY A 55 -8.01 -21.00 -10.60
CA GLY A 55 -8.33 -22.29 -9.98
C GLY A 55 -7.38 -22.71 -8.85
N GLU A 56 -6.39 -21.91 -8.53
CA GLU A 56 -5.48 -22.13 -7.40
C GLU A 56 -6.03 -21.52 -6.11
N SER A 57 -5.48 -21.97 -4.98
CA SER A 57 -5.73 -21.40 -3.66
C SER A 57 -4.39 -21.16 -2.95
N PRO A 58 -4.20 -20.03 -2.29
CA PRO A 58 -2.95 -19.77 -1.60
C PRO A 58 -2.85 -20.66 -0.35
N THR A 59 -1.64 -21.03 0.00
CA THR A 59 -1.34 -21.63 1.30
C THR A 59 -1.40 -20.56 2.39
N ASP A 60 -1.54 -20.98 3.66
CA ASP A 60 -1.45 -20.07 4.80
C ASP A 60 -0.11 -19.33 4.89
N ALA A 61 0.97 -19.97 4.44
CA ALA A 61 2.30 -19.35 4.41
C ALA A 61 2.39 -18.24 3.34
N GLU A 62 1.86 -18.48 2.15
CA GLU A 62 1.78 -17.47 1.08
C GLU A 62 0.89 -16.30 1.49
N LEU A 63 -0.26 -16.58 2.09
CA LEU A 63 -1.15 -15.53 2.56
C LEU A 63 -0.51 -14.69 3.67
N ARG A 64 0.26 -15.30 4.59
CA ARG A 64 1.06 -14.54 5.56
C ARG A 64 2.08 -13.65 4.87
N LEU A 65 2.82 -14.17 3.89
CA LEU A 65 3.81 -13.40 3.13
C LEU A 65 3.16 -12.19 2.44
N VAL A 66 1.99 -12.37 1.80
CA VAL A 66 1.26 -11.26 1.16
C VAL A 66 0.90 -10.16 2.18
N ARG A 67 0.44 -10.54 3.37
CA ARG A 67 0.14 -9.57 4.45
C ARG A 67 1.41 -8.88 4.97
N GLU A 68 2.51 -9.60 5.15
CA GLU A 68 3.80 -9.03 5.55
C GLU A 68 4.29 -8.01 4.51
N VAL A 69 4.20 -8.35 3.21
CA VAL A 69 4.53 -7.42 2.12
C VAL A 69 3.60 -6.21 2.10
N ARG A 70 2.30 -6.40 2.32
CA ARG A 70 1.33 -5.30 2.45
C ARG A 70 1.75 -4.30 3.52
N GLU A 71 2.07 -4.78 4.72
CA GLU A 71 2.46 -3.88 5.82
C GLU A 71 3.84 -3.25 5.60
N ALA A 72 4.78 -3.98 5.00
CA ALA A 72 6.07 -3.43 4.61
C ALA A 72 5.95 -2.29 3.57
N LEU A 73 5.10 -2.47 2.55
CA LEU A 73 4.78 -1.42 1.59
C LEU A 73 4.07 -0.24 2.27
N ARG A 74 3.13 -0.50 3.18
CA ARG A 74 2.48 0.56 3.98
C ARG A 74 3.48 1.39 4.76
N ALA A 75 4.48 0.78 5.40
CA ALA A 75 5.54 1.49 6.12
C ALA A 75 6.33 2.43 5.19
N LEU A 76 6.63 2.00 3.96
CA LEU A 76 7.24 2.86 2.94
C LEU A 76 6.33 4.05 2.56
N LEU A 77 5.01 3.81 2.42
CA LEU A 77 4.05 4.88 2.09
C LEU A 77 3.85 5.87 3.24
N VAL A 78 3.97 5.41 4.49
CA VAL A 78 4.02 6.28 5.67
C VAL A 78 5.26 7.19 5.59
N HIS A 79 6.41 6.63 5.23
CA HIS A 79 7.63 7.41 5.03
C HIS A 79 7.49 8.43 3.88
N ASN A 80 6.89 8.06 2.76
CA ASN A 80 6.58 8.99 1.66
C ASN A 80 5.65 10.14 2.09
N ALA A 81 4.82 9.93 3.11
CA ALA A 81 3.97 10.95 3.70
C ALA A 81 4.70 11.85 4.71
N GLY A 82 6.01 11.66 4.93
CA GLY A 82 6.82 12.40 5.90
C GLY A 82 6.83 11.77 7.30
N GLY A 83 6.32 10.55 7.44
CA GLY A 83 6.41 9.76 8.67
C GLY A 83 7.79 9.12 8.89
N PRO A 84 7.92 8.28 9.94
CA PRO A 84 9.18 7.62 10.25
C PRO A 84 9.65 6.73 9.10
N PRO A 85 10.95 6.45 9.00
CA PRO A 85 11.46 5.46 8.06
C PRO A 85 10.91 4.07 8.39
N PRO A 86 10.78 3.16 7.40
CA PRO A 86 10.40 1.78 7.64
C PRO A 86 11.41 1.11 8.57
N ASP A 87 10.92 0.22 9.42
CA ASP A 87 11.78 -0.58 10.29
C ASP A 87 12.53 -1.68 9.52
N ASN A 88 13.48 -2.32 10.21
CA ASN A 88 14.29 -3.37 9.60
C ASN A 88 13.45 -4.59 9.21
N GLU A 89 12.42 -4.94 9.97
CA GLU A 89 11.54 -6.08 9.69
C GLU A 89 10.80 -5.88 8.37
N SER A 90 10.22 -4.69 8.15
CA SER A 90 9.59 -4.30 6.88
C SER A 90 10.57 -4.39 5.70
N LEU A 91 11.79 -3.86 5.87
CA LEU A 91 12.80 -3.91 4.82
C LEU A 91 13.28 -5.34 4.55
N ASP A 92 13.45 -6.17 5.58
CA ASP A 92 13.88 -7.56 5.44
C ASP A 92 12.81 -8.42 4.76
N THR A 93 11.53 -8.14 4.98
CA THR A 93 10.43 -8.76 4.23
C THR A 93 10.55 -8.50 2.74
N LEU A 94 10.74 -7.25 2.33
CA LEU A 94 10.90 -6.91 0.90
C LEU A 94 12.20 -7.46 0.31
N ARG A 95 13.30 -7.51 1.09
CA ARG A 95 14.56 -8.15 0.66
C ARG A 95 14.39 -9.65 0.45
N ARG A 96 13.65 -10.35 1.32
CA ARG A 96 13.35 -11.78 1.14
C ARG A 96 12.57 -12.04 -0.14
N VAL A 97 11.56 -11.22 -0.44
CA VAL A 97 10.80 -11.30 -1.69
C VAL A 97 11.74 -11.08 -2.89
N ALA A 98 12.57 -10.03 -2.85
CA ALA A 98 13.52 -9.75 -3.92
C ALA A 98 14.54 -10.88 -4.15
N ALA A 99 15.00 -11.53 -3.08
CA ALA A 99 15.95 -12.63 -3.16
C ALA A 99 15.32 -13.98 -3.55
N GLY A 100 14.02 -14.17 -3.29
CA GLY A 100 13.29 -15.41 -3.54
C GLY A 100 12.73 -15.53 -4.96
N GLY A 101 12.67 -14.44 -5.73
CA GLY A 101 12.13 -14.43 -7.06
C GLY A 101 13.19 -14.27 -8.15
N ALA A 102 12.87 -14.70 -9.35
CA ALA A 102 13.67 -14.44 -10.54
C ALA A 102 13.03 -13.34 -11.41
N ILE A 103 13.85 -12.64 -12.16
CA ILE A 103 13.42 -11.61 -13.11
C ILE A 103 13.79 -12.08 -14.51
N ARG A 104 12.83 -12.01 -15.44
CA ARG A 104 13.02 -12.25 -16.87
C ARG A 104 13.02 -10.91 -17.58
N ALA A 105 14.01 -10.72 -18.45
CA ALA A 105 14.04 -9.59 -19.38
C ALA A 105 13.53 -10.06 -20.75
N GLU A 106 12.62 -9.28 -21.32
CA GLU A 106 12.10 -9.50 -22.67
C GLU A 106 12.30 -8.23 -23.51
N LEU A 107 12.53 -8.42 -24.80
CA LEU A 107 12.55 -7.33 -25.76
C LEU A 107 11.10 -7.13 -26.24
N ALA A 108 10.48 -6.04 -25.84
CA ALA A 108 9.17 -5.65 -26.32
C ALA A 108 9.25 -5.09 -27.76
N ASP A 109 8.10 -4.75 -28.33
CA ASP A 109 8.02 -4.18 -29.68
C ASP A 109 8.95 -2.96 -29.82
N GLY A 110 9.87 -3.05 -30.78
CA GLY A 110 10.91 -2.06 -31.00
C GLY A 110 12.24 -2.46 -30.34
N ASP A 111 12.78 -1.60 -29.51
CA ASP A 111 14.08 -1.75 -28.82
C ASP A 111 13.98 -1.63 -27.29
N THR A 112 12.77 -1.70 -26.76
CA THR A 112 12.52 -1.54 -25.33
C THR A 112 12.68 -2.87 -24.59
N VAL A 113 13.50 -2.87 -23.52
CA VAL A 113 13.63 -4.01 -22.61
C VAL A 113 12.64 -3.86 -21.47
N GLU A 114 11.76 -4.84 -21.34
CA GLU A 114 10.82 -4.95 -20.22
C GLU A 114 11.25 -6.04 -19.25
N LEU A 115 10.97 -5.83 -17.97
CA LEU A 115 11.29 -6.78 -16.91
C LEU A 115 10.00 -7.32 -16.30
N PHE A 116 9.95 -8.63 -16.16
CA PHE A 116 8.84 -9.36 -15.58
C PHE A 116 9.32 -10.24 -14.43
N ALA A 117 8.48 -10.44 -13.42
CA ALA A 117 8.71 -11.51 -12.47
C ALA A 117 8.61 -12.87 -13.19
N ALA A 118 9.54 -13.76 -12.91
CA ALA A 118 9.53 -15.12 -13.41
C ALA A 118 9.08 -16.07 -12.30
N GLY A 119 8.21 -17.03 -12.65
CA GLY A 119 7.69 -18.04 -11.74
C GLY A 119 6.18 -17.93 -11.49
N ASP A 120 5.63 -18.96 -10.88
CA ASP A 120 4.19 -19.16 -10.74
C ASP A 120 3.68 -19.09 -9.29
N THR A 121 4.58 -19.16 -8.31
CA THR A 121 4.20 -19.04 -6.90
C THR A 121 3.85 -17.60 -6.52
N VAL A 122 3.02 -17.44 -5.50
CA VAL A 122 2.66 -16.11 -4.96
C VAL A 122 3.91 -15.30 -4.60
N GLY A 123 4.92 -15.95 -3.97
CA GLY A 123 6.17 -15.29 -3.58
C GLY A 123 6.95 -14.73 -4.78
N GLU A 124 7.04 -15.50 -5.87
CA GLU A 124 7.71 -15.08 -7.10
C GLU A 124 6.93 -13.93 -7.79
N ARG A 125 5.60 -14.02 -7.84
CA ARG A 125 4.74 -12.98 -8.44
C ARG A 125 4.74 -11.67 -7.63
N LEU A 126 5.01 -11.71 -6.32
CA LEU A 126 5.20 -10.50 -5.52
C LEU A 126 6.41 -9.65 -5.97
N VAL A 127 7.40 -10.24 -6.66
CA VAL A 127 8.52 -9.50 -7.25
C VAL A 127 8.04 -8.47 -8.27
N GLU A 128 6.91 -8.71 -8.94
CA GLU A 128 6.31 -7.75 -9.87
C GLU A 128 6.01 -6.41 -9.18
N LEU A 129 5.56 -6.42 -7.94
CA LEU A 129 5.31 -5.19 -7.19
C LEU A 129 6.61 -4.41 -6.88
N LEU A 130 7.73 -5.13 -6.72
CA LEU A 130 9.04 -4.48 -6.56
C LEU A 130 9.54 -3.86 -7.87
N LEU A 131 9.23 -4.47 -9.00
CA LEU A 131 9.51 -3.89 -10.33
C LEU A 131 8.68 -2.62 -10.55
N VAL A 132 7.38 -2.67 -10.24
CA VAL A 132 6.49 -1.49 -10.27
C VAL A 132 7.02 -0.37 -9.37
N MET A 133 7.43 -0.71 -8.14
CA MET A 133 8.03 0.27 -7.22
C MET A 133 9.32 0.88 -7.79
N ARG A 134 10.21 0.06 -8.35
CA ARG A 134 11.45 0.52 -8.98
C ARG A 134 11.18 1.53 -10.09
N ASP A 135 10.24 1.24 -10.98
CA ASP A 135 9.93 2.12 -12.11
C ASP A 135 9.28 3.41 -11.63
N ALA A 136 8.37 3.34 -10.66
CA ALA A 136 7.79 4.52 -10.03
C ALA A 136 8.82 5.37 -9.27
N GLN A 137 9.90 4.77 -8.73
CA GLN A 137 11.03 5.50 -8.14
C GLN A 137 11.84 6.22 -9.21
N ARG A 138 12.04 5.63 -10.38
CA ARG A 138 12.81 6.21 -11.48
C ARG A 138 12.09 7.37 -12.16
N ASP A 139 10.79 7.30 -12.29
CA ASP A 139 9.96 8.35 -12.90
C ASP A 139 9.47 9.41 -11.88
N GLY A 140 9.74 9.21 -10.58
CA GLY A 140 9.38 10.13 -9.50
C GLY A 140 7.93 10.03 -9.01
N THR A 141 7.14 9.08 -9.52
CA THR A 141 5.74 8.90 -9.10
C THR A 141 5.62 8.19 -7.74
N TRP A 142 6.63 7.41 -7.35
CA TRP A 142 6.66 6.70 -6.06
C TRP A 142 6.43 7.62 -4.86
N ALA A 143 7.08 8.77 -4.81
CA ALA A 143 6.97 9.73 -3.70
C ALA A 143 5.56 10.35 -3.56
N ARG A 144 4.71 10.20 -4.58
CA ARG A 144 3.32 10.65 -4.56
C ARG A 144 2.35 9.60 -4.03
N LEU A 145 2.72 8.34 -4.01
CA LEU A 145 1.94 7.29 -3.35
C LEU A 145 2.24 7.33 -1.85
N LYS A 146 1.25 7.64 -1.04
CA LYS A 146 1.36 7.96 0.39
C LYS A 146 0.36 7.19 1.21
N ALA A 147 0.66 6.98 2.49
CA ALA A 147 -0.34 6.56 3.47
C ALA A 147 -0.98 7.79 4.15
N CYS A 148 -2.26 7.69 4.50
CA CYS A 148 -2.97 8.71 5.26
C CYS A 148 -2.27 8.97 6.59
N ALA A 149 -2.05 10.23 6.95
CA ALA A 149 -1.42 10.63 8.20
C ALA A 149 -2.29 10.39 9.46
N ASN A 150 -3.51 9.90 9.29
CA ASN A 150 -4.27 9.34 10.39
C ASN A 150 -3.81 7.91 10.63
N ASP A 151 -3.07 7.67 11.73
CA ASP A 151 -2.49 6.37 12.09
C ASP A 151 -3.52 5.25 12.20
N GLU A 152 -4.75 5.59 12.61
CA GLU A 152 -5.89 4.67 12.66
C GLU A 152 -6.42 4.30 11.27
N CYS A 153 -6.15 5.10 10.24
CA CYS A 153 -6.58 4.86 8.88
C CYS A 153 -5.46 4.25 8.03
N ALA A 154 -4.35 4.97 7.88
CA ALA A 154 -3.19 4.60 7.05
C ALA A 154 -3.55 4.07 5.64
N TRP A 155 -4.69 4.51 5.07
CA TRP A 155 -5.15 4.19 3.72
C TRP A 155 -4.19 4.76 2.68
N ALA A 156 -3.80 3.99 1.71
CA ALA A 156 -2.93 4.46 0.63
C ALA A 156 -3.70 5.36 -0.35
N PHE A 157 -3.11 6.47 -0.74
CA PHE A 157 -3.68 7.40 -1.72
C PHE A 157 -2.60 8.01 -2.59
N TYR A 158 -2.95 8.42 -3.81
CA TYR A 158 -2.02 9.10 -4.71
C TYR A 158 -2.18 10.62 -4.62
N ASP A 159 -1.10 11.32 -4.24
CA ASP A 159 -1.09 12.78 -4.08
C ASP A 159 -0.90 13.49 -5.42
N ARG A 160 -1.98 14.00 -6.00
CA ARG A 160 -1.99 14.77 -7.24
C ARG A 160 -1.77 16.26 -7.03
N SER A 161 -1.57 16.72 -5.79
CA SER A 161 -1.36 18.14 -5.52
C SER A 161 -0.05 18.65 -6.13
N ARG A 162 -0.04 19.94 -6.50
CA ARG A 162 1.13 20.57 -7.12
C ARG A 162 2.38 20.49 -6.23
N ASN A 163 2.21 20.71 -4.93
CA ASN A 163 3.30 20.83 -3.96
C ASN A 163 3.55 19.52 -3.21
N HIS A 164 2.99 18.39 -3.64
CA HIS A 164 3.08 17.09 -2.96
C HIS A 164 2.73 17.17 -1.46
N GLY A 165 1.85 18.11 -1.09
CA GLY A 165 1.47 18.37 0.30
C GLY A 165 0.24 17.62 0.77
N GLY A 166 -0.28 16.68 0.00
CA GLY A 166 -1.41 15.83 0.39
C GLY A 166 -1.07 15.00 1.62
N THR A 167 -1.93 15.06 2.64
CA THR A 167 -1.70 14.47 3.95
C THR A 167 -2.73 13.38 4.25
N TRP A 168 -3.94 13.45 3.68
CA TRP A 168 -5.04 12.56 3.98
C TRP A 168 -5.63 11.91 2.72
N CYS A 169 -6.06 10.67 2.86
CA CYS A 169 -6.78 9.95 1.81
C CYS A 169 -8.08 10.67 1.46
N ASP A 170 -8.80 11.13 2.48
CA ASP A 170 -10.00 11.97 2.33
C ASP A 170 -9.97 13.14 3.30
N MET A 171 -10.39 14.33 2.81
CA MET A 171 -10.39 15.55 3.62
C MET A 171 -11.62 15.64 4.52
N ALA A 172 -12.77 15.13 4.06
CA ALA A 172 -14.02 15.19 4.81
C ALA A 172 -13.98 14.27 6.04
N ASP A 173 -13.39 13.10 5.88
CA ASP A 173 -13.28 12.12 6.96
C ASP A 173 -12.00 12.32 7.79
N CYS A 174 -10.85 11.91 7.25
CA CYS A 174 -9.60 11.89 7.99
C CYS A 174 -9.08 13.30 8.29
N GLY A 175 -9.16 14.22 7.34
CA GLY A 175 -8.70 15.59 7.53
C GLY A 175 -9.46 16.32 8.63
N ASN A 176 -10.79 16.21 8.65
CA ASN A 176 -11.63 16.86 9.67
C ASN A 176 -11.51 16.20 11.05
N LYS A 177 -11.42 14.86 11.11
CA LYS A 177 -11.22 14.14 12.39
C LYS A 177 -9.95 14.59 13.09
N LEU A 178 -8.82 14.66 12.37
CA LEU A 178 -7.53 15.07 12.93
C LEU A 178 -7.52 16.54 13.33
N LYS A 179 -8.00 17.46 12.47
CA LYS A 179 -8.10 18.87 12.81
C LYS A 179 -8.92 19.11 14.08
N ASN A 180 -10.04 18.41 14.22
CA ASN A 180 -10.88 18.51 15.40
C ASN A 180 -10.18 17.92 16.65
N ARG A 181 -9.43 16.83 16.53
CA ARG A 181 -8.64 16.25 17.62
C ARG A 181 -7.57 17.22 18.10
N ASP A 182 -6.82 17.81 17.17
CA ASP A 182 -5.75 18.76 17.47
C ASP A 182 -6.29 20.06 18.07
N PHE A 183 -7.42 20.55 17.59
CA PHE A 183 -8.10 21.71 18.17
C PHE A 183 -8.53 21.45 19.61
N ARG A 184 -9.15 20.29 19.88
CA ARG A 184 -9.56 19.89 21.25
C ARG A 184 -8.35 19.73 22.18
N ALA A 185 -7.25 19.15 21.68
CA ALA A 185 -6.01 18.97 22.44
C ALA A 185 -5.40 20.33 22.83
N ARG A 186 -5.31 21.28 21.90
CA ARG A 186 -4.82 22.64 22.16
C ARG A 186 -5.67 23.36 23.19
N ARG A 187 -7.00 23.34 23.04
CA ARG A 187 -7.89 23.98 24.02
C ARG A 187 -7.75 23.38 25.43
N ARG A 188 -7.58 22.05 25.55
CA ARG A 188 -7.34 21.41 26.86
C ARG A 188 -6.01 21.85 27.48
N ALA A 189 -4.95 21.97 26.65
CA ALA A 189 -3.64 22.42 27.12
C ALA A 189 -3.69 23.90 27.62
N GLU A 190 -4.38 24.76 26.88
CA GLU A 190 -4.60 26.17 27.25
C GLU A 190 -5.39 26.30 28.55
N SER A 191 -6.49 25.52 28.70
CA SER A 191 -7.30 25.54 29.92
C SER A 191 -6.51 25.07 31.16
N ARG A 192 -5.61 24.07 31.00
CA ARG A 192 -4.73 23.61 32.08
C ARG A 192 -3.70 24.67 32.49
N ARG A 193 -3.15 25.42 31.52
CA ARG A 193 -2.21 26.52 31.80
C ARG A 193 -2.87 27.72 32.47
N ALA A 194 -4.16 27.96 32.22
CA ALA A 194 -4.92 29.04 32.83
C ALA A 194 -5.44 28.73 34.24
N ALA A 195 -5.44 27.47 34.66
CA ALA A 195 -5.93 27.00 35.94
C ALA A 195 -4.82 26.70 37.00
N GLY A 196 -3.55 26.89 36.63
CA GLY A 196 -2.38 26.77 37.51
C GLY A 196 -1.59 28.05 37.61
#